data_b3a1e469bec52bf3136c0e2ae0f053c8
#
_entry.id   b3a1e469bec52bf3136c0e2ae0f053c8
#
_cell.length_a   1.000
_cell.length_b   1.000
_cell.length_c   1.000
_cell.angle_alpha   90.00
_cell.angle_beta   90.00
_cell.angle_gamma   90.00
#
_symmetry.space_group_name_H-M   'P 1'
#
loop_
_entity.id
_entity.type
_entity.pdbx_description
1 polymer ?
#
loop_
_entity_poly.entity_id
_entity_poly.type
_entity_poly.pdbx_seq_one_letter_code
_entity_poly.pdbx_strand_id
1 'polypeptide(L)'
;MSGRSFMLATRVPMSRTGFEAWLDTPPPSLDVIENPAAMWTGWAAAGDAADWDLTAFADSPHIVAAMRADQRKTPRELLTDRVKTGGCVARHRDEALELYLYDYHADFYRTRTELLMLAGAGRYADVGAHPVLFWGGNVYADLPIAGDPPLSVLVVSRAGAHFVDRYPIDALVESLRPIEAAFLARYEGDGSAEPDLTDAVDPDLRP
;
A
#
# COMPACT_ATOMS: atom_id res chain seq x y z
N MET A 1 -19.38 -11.97 9.14
CA MET A 1 -18.81 -10.78 8.47
C MET A 1 -17.89 -11.32 7.39
N SER A 2 -18.23 -11.11 6.11
CA SER A 2 -17.34 -11.47 5.00
C SER A 2 -16.15 -10.51 5.08
N GLY A 3 -14.99 -11.02 5.46
CA GLY A 3 -13.75 -10.24 5.45
C GLY A 3 -13.52 -9.75 4.02
N ARG A 4 -13.27 -8.46 3.86
CA ARG A 4 -12.82 -7.89 2.61
C ARG A 4 -11.30 -7.93 2.61
N SER A 5 -10.73 -8.27 1.47
CA SER A 5 -9.29 -8.13 1.27
C SER A 5 -9.02 -6.81 0.57
N PHE A 6 -7.93 -6.16 0.94
CA PHE A 6 -7.45 -4.94 0.27
C PHE A 6 -6.04 -5.18 -0.27
N MET A 7 -5.78 -4.61 -1.41
CA MET A 7 -4.51 -4.69 -2.09
C MET A 7 -4.00 -3.31 -2.45
N LEU A 8 -2.69 -3.16 -2.41
CA LEU A 8 -1.97 -1.97 -2.82
C LEU A 8 -0.82 -2.37 -3.74
N ALA A 9 -0.64 -1.68 -4.85
CA ALA A 9 0.51 -1.86 -5.70
C ALA A 9 1.03 -0.52 -6.23
N THR A 10 2.35 -0.38 -6.29
CA THR A 10 2.98 0.81 -6.82
C THR A 10 4.40 0.55 -7.28
N ARG A 11 4.85 1.42 -8.19
CA ARG A 11 6.25 1.61 -8.54
C ARG A 11 6.56 3.10 -8.47
N VAL A 12 7.37 3.49 -7.49
CA VAL A 12 7.76 4.89 -7.26
C VAL A 12 9.25 5.06 -7.56
N PRO A 13 9.62 5.73 -8.66
CA PRO A 13 11.00 6.04 -8.97
C PRO A 13 11.65 6.84 -7.85
N MET A 14 12.77 6.32 -7.33
CA MET A 14 13.60 6.96 -6.31
C MET A 14 14.97 6.30 -6.24
N SER A 15 15.98 7.05 -5.83
CA SER A 15 17.31 6.51 -5.61
C SER A 15 17.34 5.53 -4.43
N ARG A 16 18.38 4.69 -4.37
CA ARG A 16 18.60 3.78 -3.22
C ARG A 16 18.67 4.56 -1.90
N THR A 17 19.38 5.68 -1.87
CA THR A 17 19.43 6.54 -0.67
C THR A 17 18.07 7.10 -0.29
N GLY A 18 17.24 7.46 -1.29
CA GLY A 18 15.86 7.90 -1.06
C GLY A 18 15.01 6.79 -0.45
N PHE A 19 15.15 5.57 -0.95
CA PHE A 19 14.47 4.39 -0.43
C PHE A 19 14.83 4.11 1.04
N GLU A 20 16.13 4.09 1.36
CA GLU A 20 16.62 3.89 2.74
C GLU A 20 16.11 4.98 3.69
N ALA A 21 16.18 6.25 3.26
CA ALA A 21 15.65 7.35 4.04
C ALA A 21 14.14 7.26 4.27
N TRP A 22 13.38 6.82 3.26
CA TRP A 22 11.95 6.55 3.40
C TRP A 22 11.68 5.40 4.38
N LEU A 23 12.43 4.30 4.29
CA LEU A 23 12.27 3.16 5.20
C LEU A 23 12.38 3.55 6.68
N ASP A 24 13.20 4.53 7.00
CA ASP A 24 13.50 4.95 8.37
C ASP A 24 12.72 6.19 8.83
N THR A 25 11.85 6.73 7.98
CA THR A 25 11.03 7.92 8.30
C THR A 25 9.59 7.50 8.60
N PRO A 26 9.04 7.78 9.79
CA PRO A 26 7.64 7.48 10.09
C PRO A 26 6.67 8.08 9.06
N PRO A 27 5.52 7.41 8.81
CA PRO A 27 4.48 7.94 7.93
C PRO A 27 4.07 9.35 8.32
N PRO A 28 3.76 10.21 7.34
CA PRO A 28 3.26 11.56 7.63
C PRO A 28 1.86 11.51 8.26
N SER A 29 1.44 12.65 8.78
CA SER A 29 0.06 12.84 9.21
C SER A 29 -0.92 12.90 8.03
N LEU A 30 -2.22 12.84 8.32
CA LEU A 30 -3.27 12.78 7.31
C LEU A 30 -3.32 13.98 6.37
N ASP A 31 -2.88 15.15 6.82
CA ASP A 31 -2.84 16.39 6.06
C ASP A 31 -1.95 16.34 4.81
N VAL A 32 -1.12 15.30 4.68
CA VAL A 32 -0.37 15.04 3.43
C VAL A 32 -1.27 14.66 2.26
N ILE A 33 -2.48 14.14 2.53
CA ILE A 33 -3.47 13.76 1.51
C ILE A 33 -4.54 14.86 1.43
N GLU A 34 -4.61 15.56 0.29
CA GLU A 34 -5.49 16.72 0.10
C GLU A 34 -6.99 16.35 0.18
N ASN A 35 -7.37 15.18 -0.33
CA ASN A 35 -8.77 14.76 -0.49
C ASN A 35 -9.03 13.32 -0.02
N PRO A 36 -8.78 12.99 1.25
CA PRO A 36 -8.86 11.60 1.72
C PRO A 36 -10.24 10.96 1.49
N ALA A 37 -11.33 11.73 1.54
CA ALA A 37 -12.68 11.24 1.27
C ALA A 37 -12.85 10.65 -0.14
N ALA A 38 -12.08 11.11 -1.11
CA ALA A 38 -12.15 10.62 -2.49
C ALA A 38 -11.65 9.17 -2.65
N MET A 39 -11.01 8.59 -1.64
CA MET A 39 -10.61 7.19 -1.63
C MET A 39 -11.78 6.24 -1.95
N TRP A 40 -12.99 6.59 -1.51
CA TRP A 40 -14.16 5.75 -1.63
C TRP A 40 -15.08 6.12 -2.79
N THR A 41 -14.66 7.06 -3.65
CA THR A 41 -15.45 7.46 -4.82
C THR A 41 -15.65 6.26 -5.75
N GLY A 42 -16.91 5.90 -5.99
CA GLY A 42 -17.27 4.75 -6.83
C GLY A 42 -17.31 3.39 -6.12
N TRP A 43 -17.00 3.33 -4.84
CA TRP A 43 -17.11 2.10 -4.05
C TRP A 43 -18.57 1.87 -3.59
N ALA A 44 -19.16 0.73 -3.94
CA ALA A 44 -20.57 0.41 -3.63
C ALA A 44 -20.85 0.28 -2.12
N ALA A 45 -19.84 0.09 -1.32
CA ALA A 45 -19.89 0.11 0.13
C ALA A 45 -18.91 1.17 0.64
N ALA A 46 -19.22 2.39 0.24
CA ALA A 46 -18.40 3.54 0.60
C ALA A 46 -18.14 3.55 2.11
N GLY A 47 -16.86 3.56 2.45
CA GLY A 47 -16.43 4.06 3.72
C GLY A 47 -16.78 5.55 3.80
N ASP A 48 -16.99 6.05 4.97
CA ASP A 48 -17.17 7.48 5.19
C ASP A 48 -15.79 8.18 5.20
N ALA A 49 -15.77 9.47 4.88
CA ALA A 49 -14.61 10.33 5.16
C ALA A 49 -14.15 10.21 6.63
N ALA A 50 -15.09 9.91 7.53
CA ALA A 50 -14.84 9.58 8.93
C ALA A 50 -13.88 8.40 9.14
N ASP A 51 -13.74 7.48 8.18
CA ASP A 51 -12.83 6.34 8.28
C ASP A 51 -11.36 6.77 8.41
N TRP A 52 -11.02 7.96 7.94
CA TRP A 52 -9.71 8.55 8.13
C TRP A 52 -9.55 9.24 9.49
N ASP A 53 -10.66 9.56 10.15
CA ASP A 53 -10.66 10.24 11.43
C ASP A 53 -10.70 9.22 12.58
N LEU A 54 -9.75 9.35 13.50
CA LEU A 54 -9.71 8.53 14.72
C LEU A 54 -10.94 8.72 15.60
N THR A 55 -11.69 9.81 15.42
CA THR A 55 -12.93 10.07 16.15
C THR A 55 -14.05 9.11 15.77
N ALA A 56 -14.05 8.58 14.56
CA ALA A 56 -15.00 7.54 14.13
C ALA A 56 -14.88 6.25 14.98
N PHE A 57 -13.75 6.06 15.65
CA PHE A 57 -13.46 4.92 16.51
C PHE A 57 -13.46 5.28 18.00
N ALA A 58 -14.05 6.41 18.38
CA ALA A 58 -14.05 6.91 19.77
C ALA A 58 -14.58 5.86 20.77
N ASP A 59 -15.56 5.06 20.36
CA ASP A 59 -16.13 3.98 21.17
C ASP A 59 -15.25 2.70 21.21
N SER A 60 -14.11 2.70 20.52
CA SER A 60 -13.19 1.58 20.44
C SER A 60 -11.76 2.01 20.79
N PRO A 61 -11.48 2.35 22.05
CA PRO A 61 -10.19 2.94 22.45
C PRO A 61 -8.99 2.04 22.16
N HIS A 62 -9.18 0.72 22.12
CA HIS A 62 -8.13 -0.22 21.74
C HIS A 62 -7.75 -0.11 20.24
N ILE A 63 -8.72 0.14 19.36
CA ILE A 63 -8.47 0.40 17.93
C ILE A 63 -7.70 1.71 17.79
N VAL A 64 -8.16 2.77 18.43
CA VAL A 64 -7.46 4.07 18.41
C VAL A 64 -6.03 3.95 18.92
N ALA A 65 -5.81 3.18 19.98
CA ALA A 65 -4.47 2.95 20.52
C ALA A 65 -3.57 2.19 19.52
N ALA A 66 -4.10 1.16 18.86
CA ALA A 66 -3.39 0.39 17.83
C ALA A 66 -3.02 1.28 16.64
N MET A 67 -3.99 2.07 16.13
CA MET A 67 -3.76 3.00 15.01
C MET A 67 -2.67 4.02 15.33
N ARG A 68 -2.69 4.58 16.54
CA ARG A 68 -1.66 5.53 17.00
C ARG A 68 -0.29 4.88 17.17
N ALA A 69 -0.25 3.60 17.54
CA ALA A 69 0.99 2.85 17.63
C ALA A 69 1.58 2.59 16.24
N ASP A 70 0.76 2.15 15.29
CA ASP A 70 1.20 1.87 13.92
C ASP A 70 1.64 3.14 13.18
N GLN A 71 1.01 4.28 13.42
CA GLN A 71 1.44 5.56 12.86
C GLN A 71 2.84 6.02 13.31
N ARG A 72 3.38 5.45 14.38
CA ARG A 72 4.73 5.75 14.87
C ARG A 72 5.79 4.80 14.32
N LYS A 73 5.36 3.68 13.74
CA LYS A 73 6.26 2.73 13.11
C LYS A 73 6.79 3.28 11.80
N THR A 74 8.04 3.02 11.53
CA THR A 74 8.65 3.32 10.24
C THR A 74 8.14 2.36 9.16
N PRO A 75 8.24 2.71 7.85
CA PRO A 75 7.99 1.77 6.77
C PRO A 75 8.79 0.46 6.91
N ARG A 76 10.02 0.53 7.39
CA ARG A 76 10.84 -0.66 7.68
C ARG A 76 10.15 -1.61 8.65
N GLU A 77 9.68 -1.11 9.78
CA GLU A 77 8.98 -1.92 10.79
C GLU A 77 7.67 -2.49 10.26
N LEU A 78 6.87 -1.68 9.56
CA LEU A 78 5.61 -2.11 8.97
C LEU A 78 5.81 -3.20 7.91
N LEU A 79 6.76 -3.00 7.00
CA LEU A 79 7.02 -3.94 5.90
C LEU A 79 7.70 -5.22 6.37
N THR A 80 8.59 -5.16 7.37
CA THR A 80 9.19 -6.36 7.96
C THR A 80 8.13 -7.28 8.54
N ASP A 81 7.11 -6.73 9.19
CA ASP A 81 5.99 -7.52 9.69
C ASP A 81 5.17 -8.16 8.55
N ARG A 82 4.98 -7.44 7.43
CA ARG A 82 4.30 -7.96 6.23
C ARG A 82 5.11 -9.03 5.51
N VAL A 83 6.42 -8.86 5.45
CA VAL A 83 7.35 -9.84 4.86
C VAL A 83 7.25 -11.19 5.57
N LYS A 84 7.20 -11.20 6.91
CA LYS A 84 7.08 -12.42 7.72
C LYS A 84 5.81 -13.20 7.42
N THR A 85 4.72 -12.53 7.10
CA THR A 85 3.43 -13.16 6.79
C THR A 85 3.27 -13.57 5.32
N GLY A 86 4.26 -13.31 4.48
CA GLY A 86 4.18 -13.60 3.04
C GLY A 86 3.33 -12.62 2.21
N GLY A 87 2.68 -11.66 2.86
CA GLY A 87 1.67 -10.79 2.24
C GLY A 87 2.22 -9.61 1.44
N CYS A 88 3.50 -9.57 1.07
CA CYS A 88 4.01 -8.46 0.29
C CYS A 88 5.22 -8.79 -0.59
N VAL A 89 5.37 -8.00 -1.66
CA VAL A 89 6.64 -7.68 -2.32
C VAL A 89 7.04 -6.28 -1.87
N ALA A 90 8.26 -6.10 -1.41
CA ALA A 90 8.79 -4.79 -1.01
C ALA A 90 10.28 -4.76 -1.30
N ARG A 91 10.69 -4.02 -2.34
CA ARG A 91 12.08 -3.98 -2.80
C ARG A 91 12.43 -2.67 -3.49
N HIS A 92 13.71 -2.35 -3.51
CA HIS A 92 14.27 -1.33 -4.39
C HIS A 92 14.90 -2.03 -5.60
N ARG A 93 14.38 -1.76 -6.79
CA ARG A 93 14.84 -2.32 -8.05
C ARG A 93 14.74 -1.29 -9.17
N ASP A 94 15.74 -1.27 -10.06
CA ASP A 94 15.77 -0.39 -11.24
C ASP A 94 15.43 1.07 -10.87
N GLU A 95 16.13 1.61 -9.86
CA GLU A 95 15.96 2.96 -9.32
C GLU A 95 14.51 3.27 -8.95
N ALA A 96 13.80 2.31 -8.36
CA ALA A 96 12.44 2.51 -7.89
C ALA A 96 12.11 1.65 -6.66
N LEU A 97 11.24 2.17 -5.79
CA LEU A 97 10.47 1.37 -4.85
C LEU A 97 9.44 0.57 -5.63
N GLU A 98 9.46 -0.74 -5.51
CA GLU A 98 8.41 -1.65 -5.95
C GLU A 98 7.71 -2.26 -4.74
N LEU A 99 6.40 -2.07 -4.68
CA LEU A 99 5.58 -2.55 -3.59
C LEU A 99 4.30 -3.22 -4.12
N TYR A 100 3.99 -4.39 -3.55
CA TYR A 100 2.70 -5.07 -3.67
C TYR A 100 2.30 -5.57 -2.29
N LEU A 101 1.19 -5.10 -1.76
CA LEU A 101 0.68 -5.50 -0.45
C LEU A 101 -0.67 -6.19 -0.63
N TYR A 102 -0.81 -7.32 0.04
CA TYR A 102 -2.05 -8.06 0.16
C TYR A 102 -2.44 -8.16 1.64
N ASP A 103 -3.61 -7.66 1.97
CA ASP A 103 -4.15 -7.76 3.33
C ASP A 103 -5.44 -8.55 3.32
N TYR A 104 -5.35 -9.82 3.73
CA TYR A 104 -6.50 -10.71 3.89
C TYR A 104 -7.20 -10.40 5.22
N HIS A 105 -8.51 -10.19 5.18
CA HIS A 105 -9.30 -9.71 6.31
C HIS A 105 -8.83 -8.35 6.86
N ALA A 106 -8.44 -7.46 5.96
CA ALA A 106 -7.94 -6.16 6.36
C ALA A 106 -8.93 -5.40 7.22
N ASP A 107 -8.44 -5.00 8.36
CA ASP A 107 -9.05 -3.90 9.07
C ASP A 107 -8.69 -2.59 8.36
N PHE A 108 -9.68 -1.80 8.05
CA PHE A 108 -9.53 -0.54 7.33
C PHE A 108 -8.42 0.38 7.89
N TYR A 109 -8.22 0.37 9.19
CA TYR A 109 -7.17 1.19 9.83
C TYR A 109 -5.74 0.82 9.40
N ARG A 110 -5.48 -0.44 9.04
CA ARG A 110 -4.18 -0.86 8.50
C ARG A 110 -3.94 -0.28 7.12
N THR A 111 -4.95 -0.38 6.25
CA THR A 111 -4.90 0.21 4.91
C THR A 111 -4.64 1.72 4.97
N ARG A 112 -5.27 2.42 5.92
CA ARG A 112 -5.00 3.83 6.18
C ARG A 112 -3.50 4.08 6.49
N THR A 113 -2.93 3.29 7.37
CA THR A 113 -1.51 3.40 7.73
C THR A 113 -0.59 3.13 6.52
N GLU A 114 -0.92 2.13 5.72
CA GLU A 114 -0.18 1.77 4.50
C GLU A 114 -0.28 2.87 3.43
N LEU A 115 -1.46 3.45 3.23
CA LEU A 115 -1.62 4.60 2.32
C LEU A 115 -0.83 5.83 2.79
N LEU A 116 -0.81 6.12 4.08
CA LEU A 116 0.01 7.20 4.63
C LEU A 116 1.51 6.91 4.49
N MET A 117 1.91 5.67 4.70
CA MET A 117 3.29 5.22 4.47
C MET A 117 3.71 5.49 3.02
N LEU A 118 2.85 5.16 2.05
CA LEU A 118 3.10 5.38 0.63
C LEU A 118 3.02 6.86 0.24
N ALA A 119 2.09 7.63 0.82
CA ALA A 119 2.09 9.07 0.65
C ALA A 119 3.42 9.71 1.09
N GLY A 120 4.02 9.18 2.14
CA GLY A 120 5.35 9.57 2.60
C GLY A 120 6.47 9.28 1.61
N ALA A 121 6.35 8.23 0.79
CA ALA A 121 7.33 7.87 -0.23
C ALA A 121 7.51 8.98 -1.27
N GLY A 122 6.46 9.75 -1.55
CA GLY A 122 6.52 10.85 -2.49
C GLY A 122 7.60 11.89 -2.20
N ARG A 123 7.96 12.11 -0.93
CA ARG A 123 9.03 13.05 -0.52
C ARG A 123 10.41 12.66 -1.07
N TYR A 124 10.63 11.38 -1.26
CA TYR A 124 11.90 10.78 -1.67
C TYR A 124 11.90 10.40 -3.15
N ALA A 125 10.74 10.50 -3.80
CA ALA A 125 10.56 10.17 -5.20
C ALA A 125 11.30 11.13 -6.13
N ASP A 126 11.57 10.67 -7.34
CA ASP A 126 11.99 11.53 -8.43
C ASP A 126 10.92 12.58 -8.75
N VAL A 127 11.30 13.59 -9.53
CA VAL A 127 10.36 14.63 -9.94
C VAL A 127 9.23 14.01 -10.76
N GLY A 128 7.99 14.27 -10.35
CA GLY A 128 6.80 13.74 -11.00
C GLY A 128 5.70 13.35 -10.03
N ALA A 129 4.67 12.76 -10.59
CA ALA A 129 3.52 12.22 -9.90
C ALA A 129 3.48 10.71 -10.12
N HIS A 130 3.41 9.93 -9.05
CA HIS A 130 3.54 8.47 -9.08
C HIS A 130 2.28 7.82 -8.53
N PRO A 131 1.64 6.93 -9.30
CA PRO A 131 0.39 6.31 -8.89
C PRO A 131 0.62 5.17 -7.89
N VAL A 132 -0.24 5.10 -6.90
CA VAL A 132 -0.46 3.95 -6.02
C VAL A 132 -1.84 3.42 -6.33
N LEU A 133 -1.91 2.21 -6.85
CA LEU A 133 -3.17 1.52 -7.10
C LEU A 133 -3.64 0.86 -5.79
N PHE A 134 -4.88 1.16 -5.41
CA PHE A 134 -5.55 0.57 -4.27
C PHE A 134 -6.87 -0.05 -4.72
N TRP A 135 -7.09 -1.31 -4.41
CA TRP A 135 -8.34 -1.99 -4.75
C TRP A 135 -8.76 -2.98 -3.67
N GLY A 136 -10.04 -3.27 -3.64
CA GLY A 136 -10.61 -4.26 -2.75
C GLY A 136 -11.53 -5.18 -3.52
N GLY A 137 -11.75 -6.37 -3.03
CA GLY A 137 -12.63 -7.31 -3.71
C GLY A 137 -12.61 -8.69 -3.09
N ASN A 138 -12.99 -9.65 -3.89
CA ASN A 138 -13.03 -11.05 -3.54
C ASN A 138 -11.61 -11.62 -3.35
N VAL A 139 -11.54 -12.78 -2.84
CA VAL A 139 -10.46 -13.63 -2.34
C VAL A 139 -9.17 -13.69 -3.18
N TYR A 140 -9.05 -12.97 -4.30
CA TYR A 140 -7.91 -13.09 -5.20
C TYR A 140 -7.04 -11.84 -5.16
N ALA A 141 -5.73 -12.09 -5.13
CA ALA A 141 -4.69 -11.06 -5.04
C ALA A 141 -4.33 -10.43 -6.40
N ASP A 142 -5.03 -10.80 -7.47
CA ASP A 142 -4.72 -10.36 -8.83
C ASP A 142 -4.95 -8.86 -9.00
N LEU A 143 -4.17 -8.24 -9.87
CA LEU A 143 -4.42 -6.88 -10.31
C LEU A 143 -5.80 -6.77 -10.97
N PRO A 144 -6.52 -5.66 -10.75
CA PRO A 144 -7.86 -5.49 -11.29
C PRO A 144 -7.84 -5.45 -12.82
N ILE A 145 -8.92 -5.97 -13.42
CA ILE A 145 -9.22 -5.82 -14.84
C ILE A 145 -10.05 -4.55 -15.01
N ALA A 146 -9.89 -3.86 -16.12
CA ALA A 146 -10.67 -2.66 -16.42
C ALA A 146 -12.18 -2.92 -16.28
N GLY A 147 -12.86 -2.09 -15.49
CA GLY A 147 -14.29 -2.22 -15.20
C GLY A 147 -14.64 -3.15 -14.03
N ASP A 148 -13.65 -3.80 -13.45
CA ASP A 148 -13.78 -4.64 -12.26
C ASP A 148 -13.26 -3.88 -11.01
N PRO A 149 -13.35 -4.42 -9.87
CA PRO A 149 -13.86 -4.04 -8.57
C PRO A 149 -13.68 -2.57 -8.17
N PRO A 150 -14.22 -2.17 -7.02
CA PRO A 150 -13.94 -0.85 -6.44
C PRO A 150 -12.43 -0.63 -6.35
N LEU A 151 -11.95 0.41 -7.00
CA LEU A 151 -10.54 0.79 -6.98
C LEU A 151 -10.37 2.30 -6.85
N SER A 152 -9.22 2.71 -6.34
CA SER A 152 -8.79 4.09 -6.24
C SER A 152 -7.33 4.23 -6.64
N VAL A 153 -6.96 5.38 -7.12
CA VAL A 153 -5.57 5.71 -7.38
C VAL A 153 -5.16 6.90 -6.53
N LEU A 154 -4.22 6.68 -5.63
CA LEU A 154 -3.54 7.74 -4.89
C LEU A 154 -2.31 8.17 -5.70
N VAL A 155 -2.25 9.43 -6.07
CA VAL A 155 -1.06 9.99 -6.71
C VAL A 155 -0.18 10.63 -5.65
N VAL A 156 1.07 10.19 -5.59
CA VAL A 156 2.06 10.69 -4.62
C VAL A 156 3.16 11.49 -5.31
N SER A 157 3.62 12.54 -4.67
CA SER A 157 4.66 13.43 -5.19
C SER A 157 5.41 14.11 -4.04
N ARG A 158 6.44 14.87 -4.37
CA ARG A 158 7.16 15.68 -3.37
C ARG A 158 6.29 16.76 -2.72
N ALA A 159 5.22 17.19 -3.39
CA ALA A 159 4.31 18.22 -2.87
C ALA A 159 3.24 17.67 -1.92
N GLY A 160 2.99 16.36 -1.94
CA GLY A 160 1.95 15.70 -1.17
C GLY A 160 1.31 14.56 -1.94
N ALA A 161 0.10 14.21 -1.56
CA ALA A 161 -0.66 13.13 -2.18
C ALA A 161 -2.14 13.51 -2.36
N HIS A 162 -2.80 12.95 -3.37
CA HIS A 162 -4.24 13.12 -3.57
C HIS A 162 -4.82 11.95 -4.35
N PHE A 163 -6.07 11.62 -4.10
CA PHE A 163 -6.81 10.66 -4.92
C PHE A 163 -7.30 11.29 -6.20
N VAL A 164 -7.27 10.52 -7.29
CA VAL A 164 -7.74 10.97 -8.60
C VAL A 164 -8.97 10.17 -9.03
N ASP A 165 -9.96 10.88 -9.59
CA ASP A 165 -11.21 10.27 -10.06
C ASP A 165 -11.05 9.51 -11.38
N ARG A 166 -10.01 9.83 -12.14
CA ARG A 166 -9.73 9.22 -13.45
C ARG A 166 -8.25 8.99 -13.63
N TYR A 167 -7.90 7.77 -13.94
CA TYR A 167 -6.53 7.36 -14.25
C TYR A 167 -6.55 6.33 -15.39
N PRO A 168 -5.54 6.28 -16.27
CA PRO A 168 -5.42 5.23 -17.29
C PRO A 168 -5.05 3.88 -16.64
N ILE A 169 -6.05 3.20 -16.08
CA ILE A 169 -5.87 2.00 -15.26
C ILE A 169 -5.17 0.89 -16.02
N ASP A 170 -5.52 0.64 -17.29
CA ASP A 170 -4.91 -0.44 -18.08
C ASP A 170 -3.39 -0.27 -18.20
N ALA A 171 -2.94 0.95 -18.49
CA ALA A 171 -1.51 1.24 -18.57
C ALA A 171 -0.81 1.12 -17.21
N LEU A 172 -1.48 1.51 -16.12
CA LEU A 172 -0.97 1.35 -14.77
C LEU A 172 -0.84 -0.13 -14.42
N VAL A 173 -1.89 -0.91 -14.62
CA VAL A 173 -1.92 -2.36 -14.37
C VAL A 173 -0.78 -3.05 -15.13
N GLU A 174 -0.64 -2.79 -16.43
CA GLU A 174 0.46 -3.37 -17.24
C GLU A 174 1.84 -3.02 -16.66
N SER A 175 2.03 -1.81 -16.14
CA SER A 175 3.29 -1.42 -15.52
C SER A 175 3.57 -2.14 -14.20
N LEU A 176 2.55 -2.64 -13.52
CA LEU A 176 2.63 -3.34 -12.24
C LEU A 176 2.72 -4.87 -12.38
N ARG A 177 2.46 -5.45 -13.58
CA ARG A 177 2.53 -6.89 -13.83
C ARG A 177 3.82 -7.57 -13.37
N PRO A 178 5.03 -6.97 -13.54
CA PRO A 178 6.25 -7.60 -13.05
C PRO A 178 6.31 -7.72 -11.51
N ILE A 179 5.65 -6.80 -10.81
CA ILE A 179 5.60 -6.82 -9.34
C ILE A 179 4.56 -7.85 -8.87
N GLU A 180 3.41 -7.92 -9.53
CA GLU A 180 2.41 -8.96 -9.32
C GLU A 180 2.98 -10.36 -9.54
N ALA A 181 3.69 -10.58 -10.65
CA ALA A 181 4.32 -11.86 -10.95
C ALA A 181 5.29 -12.31 -9.84
N ALA A 182 6.07 -11.36 -9.27
CA ALA A 182 6.95 -11.64 -8.14
C ALA A 182 6.17 -11.98 -6.85
N PHE A 183 5.00 -11.36 -6.65
CA PHE A 183 4.11 -11.67 -5.54
C PHE A 183 3.48 -13.05 -5.69
N LEU A 184 2.91 -13.37 -6.86
CA LEU A 184 2.25 -14.66 -7.13
C LEU A 184 3.24 -15.82 -7.04
N ALA A 185 4.44 -15.68 -7.58
CA ALA A 185 5.49 -16.69 -7.48
C ALA A 185 5.84 -17.04 -6.01
N ARG A 186 5.72 -16.07 -5.11
CA ARG A 186 5.92 -16.28 -3.68
C ARG A 186 4.68 -16.85 -2.99
N TYR A 187 3.49 -16.37 -3.36
CA TYR A 187 2.23 -16.71 -2.70
C TYR A 187 1.74 -18.12 -3.07
N GLU A 188 1.94 -18.54 -4.31
CA GLU A 188 1.53 -19.84 -4.85
C GLU A 188 2.52 -20.98 -4.53
N GLY A 189 3.64 -20.68 -3.88
CA GLY A 189 4.54 -21.71 -3.37
C GLY A 189 3.80 -22.69 -2.47
N ASP A 190 4.00 -23.98 -2.66
CA ASP A 190 3.28 -25.08 -1.98
C ASP A 190 3.46 -25.14 -0.45
N GLY A 191 4.06 -24.12 0.15
CA GLY A 191 4.34 -24.01 1.58
C GLY A 191 5.37 -25.01 2.13
N SER A 192 5.95 -25.85 1.27
CA SER A 192 6.90 -26.90 1.67
C SER A 192 8.36 -26.44 1.63
N ALA A 193 8.67 -25.37 0.90
CA ALA A 193 9.99 -24.75 0.86
C ALA A 193 9.94 -23.36 1.50
N GLU A 194 11.01 -22.96 2.21
CA GLU A 194 11.17 -21.56 2.61
C GLU A 194 11.06 -20.67 1.36
N PRO A 195 10.18 -19.67 1.35
CA PRO A 195 9.99 -18.82 0.18
C PRO A 195 11.31 -18.13 -0.17
N ASP A 196 11.72 -18.22 -1.42
CA ASP A 196 12.86 -17.45 -1.92
C ASP A 196 12.53 -15.96 -1.88
N LEU A 197 13.08 -15.27 -0.89
CA LEU A 197 12.88 -13.83 -0.70
C LEU A 197 13.74 -12.97 -1.63
N THR A 198 14.61 -13.58 -2.43
CA THR A 198 15.67 -12.88 -3.15
C THR A 198 15.13 -11.86 -4.15
N ASP A 199 14.05 -12.23 -4.85
CA ASP A 199 13.45 -11.36 -5.87
C ASP A 199 12.23 -10.55 -5.37
N ALA A 200 11.70 -10.86 -4.20
CA ALA A 200 10.48 -10.23 -3.70
C ALA A 200 10.72 -9.21 -2.58
N VAL A 201 11.81 -9.36 -1.84
CA VAL A 201 12.05 -8.59 -0.63
C VAL A 201 13.45 -8.00 -0.62
N ASP A 202 13.52 -6.70 -0.40
CA ASP A 202 14.78 -5.98 -0.24
C ASP A 202 15.63 -6.61 0.90
N PRO A 203 16.94 -6.76 0.73
CA PRO A 203 17.82 -7.27 1.80
C PRO A 203 17.63 -6.58 3.15
N ASP A 204 17.36 -5.28 3.15
CA ASP A 204 17.16 -4.49 4.36
C ASP A 204 15.83 -4.75 5.08
N LEU A 205 14.92 -5.49 4.46
CA LEU A 205 13.60 -5.86 5.01
C LEU A 205 13.52 -7.35 5.38
N ARG A 206 14.56 -8.11 5.09
CA ARG A 206 14.59 -9.54 5.44
C ARG A 206 14.74 -9.71 6.95
N PRO A 207 14.01 -10.67 7.55
CA PRO A 207 14.09 -10.95 8.98
C PRO A 207 15.45 -11.48 9.41
#